data_eeb67f986756b66a93b67ff9ac4a0132
#
_entry.id   eeb67f986756b66a93b67ff9ac4a0132
#
_cell.length_a   1.000
_cell.length_b   1.000
_cell.length_c   1.000
_cell.angle_alpha   90.00
_cell.angle_beta   90.00
_cell.angle_gamma   90.00
#
_symmetry.space_group_name_H-M   'P 1'
#
loop_
_entity.id
_entity.type
_entity.pdbx_description
1 polymer ?
#
loop_
_entity_poly.entity_id
_entity_poly.type
_entity_poly.pdbx_seq_one_letter_code
_entity_poly.pdbx_strand_id
1 'polypeptide(L)'
;MSVTVGTGNFKYEAVDSWPMLPGGATLIETPGVAVDSQDEIYTFSRNTEHPVMVFNRDGNFLRGFGTGIFSNRTHGILIGPDDTVYCADDGIHTITKFTREGELLMTIGTPGKSSEIWKGEPFNRPTHAAVSKKSGDIFITDGYGNFRVHKYSAEGEYIKSWGEPGIEPGQFLRPHNIAVDDDDRVIVADREAHRVQVFDTDGNVIDVWNNIFMPNGLTIGPDGNIYIGELPGMTQADPTPPNHGHNISIISPSGEKLGRIGHPEE
;
A
#
# COMPACT_ATOMS: atom_id res chain seq x y z
N MET A 1 7.68 13.07 27.00
CA MET A 1 8.52 11.85 27.17
C MET A 1 8.39 11.07 25.88
N SER A 2 9.50 10.69 25.25
CA SER A 2 9.45 9.85 24.07
C SER A 2 8.94 8.45 24.43
N VAL A 3 8.08 7.89 23.59
CA VAL A 3 7.55 6.53 23.78
C VAL A 3 8.36 5.61 22.87
N THR A 4 8.98 4.58 23.48
CA THR A 4 9.66 3.53 22.71
C THR A 4 8.66 2.42 22.44
N VAL A 5 8.52 2.03 21.16
CA VAL A 5 7.66 0.95 20.68
C VAL A 5 8.48 -0.13 20.00
N GLY A 6 7.95 -1.34 19.94
CA GLY A 6 8.57 -2.47 19.22
C GLY A 6 9.24 -3.51 20.13
N THR A 7 9.63 -4.63 19.53
CA THR A 7 10.15 -5.82 20.21
C THR A 7 11.54 -6.22 19.71
N GLY A 8 12.31 -6.89 20.54
CA GLY A 8 13.63 -7.44 20.16
C GLY A 8 14.59 -6.37 19.66
N ASN A 9 15.11 -6.56 18.47
CA ASN A 9 16.02 -5.63 17.79
C ASN A 9 15.29 -4.50 17.03
N PHE A 10 13.96 -4.56 16.95
CA PHE A 10 13.11 -3.60 16.26
C PHE A 10 12.50 -2.63 17.26
N LYS A 11 13.30 -1.69 17.75
CA LYS A 11 12.86 -0.65 18.68
C LYS A 11 12.91 0.69 18.00
N TYR A 12 11.82 1.44 18.14
CA TYR A 12 11.63 2.75 17.51
C TYR A 12 11.15 3.74 18.58
N GLU A 13 11.49 4.98 18.39
CA GLU A 13 11.04 6.09 19.20
C GLU A 13 9.90 6.82 18.45
N ALA A 14 8.76 6.99 19.11
CA ALA A 14 7.67 7.76 18.55
C ALA A 14 8.03 9.23 18.50
N VAL A 15 7.86 9.87 17.36
CA VAL A 15 8.11 11.30 17.15
C VAL A 15 6.79 12.04 17.21
N ASP A 16 6.60 12.83 18.26
CA ASP A 16 5.44 13.69 18.41
C ASP A 16 5.51 14.91 17.48
N SER A 17 4.33 15.45 17.11
CA SER A 17 4.21 16.70 16.36
C SER A 17 4.82 16.67 14.94
N TRP A 18 4.85 15.51 14.32
CA TRP A 18 5.19 15.33 12.91
C TRP A 18 3.90 15.01 12.11
N PRO A 19 3.69 15.58 10.89
CA PRO A 19 4.44 16.64 10.22
C PRO A 19 3.97 18.07 10.60
N MET A 20 4.75 19.06 10.21
CA MET A 20 4.35 20.47 10.32
C MET A 20 3.57 20.86 9.07
N LEU A 21 2.26 20.98 9.22
CA LEU A 21 1.37 21.31 8.09
C LEU A 21 1.50 22.79 7.70
N PRO A 22 1.49 23.13 6.39
CA PRO A 22 1.42 24.50 5.95
C PRO A 22 0.12 25.16 6.40
N GLY A 23 0.10 26.48 6.54
CA GLY A 23 -1.04 27.22 7.10
C GLY A 23 -2.35 26.92 6.38
N GLY A 24 -3.35 26.47 7.13
CA GLY A 24 -4.67 26.12 6.63
C GLY A 24 -4.83 24.73 6.06
N ALA A 25 -3.74 23.98 5.87
CA ALA A 25 -3.81 22.58 5.41
C ALA A 25 -4.21 21.64 6.56
N THR A 26 -4.93 20.58 6.20
CA THR A 26 -5.31 19.50 7.11
C THR A 26 -5.04 18.14 6.46
N LEU A 27 -4.57 17.20 7.24
CA LEU A 27 -4.60 15.79 6.87
C LEU A 27 -5.94 15.20 7.30
N ILE A 28 -6.75 14.82 6.31
CA ILE A 28 -8.01 14.12 6.53
C ILE A 28 -7.77 12.69 6.11
N GLU A 29 -7.94 11.72 6.99
CA GLU A 29 -7.67 10.30 6.72
C GLU A 29 -6.54 10.11 5.70
N THR A 30 -5.39 9.72 6.14
CA THR A 30 -4.19 9.55 5.30
C THR A 30 -3.90 8.06 5.12
N PRO A 31 -4.54 7.42 4.13
CA PRO A 31 -4.44 5.98 3.94
C PRO A 31 -3.07 5.51 3.41
N GLY A 32 -2.26 6.43 2.89
CA GLY A 32 -0.96 6.09 2.31
C GLY A 32 0.16 7.03 2.75
N VAL A 33 1.33 6.43 2.95
CA VAL A 33 2.61 7.13 3.17
C VAL A 33 3.70 6.39 2.39
N ALA A 34 4.62 7.14 1.79
CA ALA A 34 5.78 6.58 1.11
C ALA A 34 7.00 7.50 1.30
N VAL A 35 8.20 6.96 1.07
CA VAL A 35 9.47 7.67 1.22
C VAL A 35 10.27 7.48 -0.06
N ASP A 36 10.87 8.58 -0.57
CA ASP A 36 11.72 8.52 -1.76
C ASP A 36 13.21 8.31 -1.43
N SER A 37 14.05 8.23 -2.47
CA SER A 37 15.50 8.00 -2.33
C SER A 37 16.25 9.14 -1.62
N GLN A 38 15.61 10.29 -1.41
CA GLN A 38 16.19 11.46 -0.72
C GLN A 38 15.62 11.65 0.70
N ASP A 39 14.98 10.63 1.26
CA ASP A 39 14.30 10.69 2.56
C ASP A 39 13.18 11.74 2.63
N GLU A 40 12.55 12.09 1.51
CA GLU A 40 11.33 12.88 1.51
C GLU A 40 10.11 11.99 1.72
N ILE A 41 9.22 12.42 2.60
CA ILE A 41 8.05 11.65 3.02
C ILE A 41 6.80 12.21 2.31
N TYR A 42 6.11 11.35 1.59
CA TYR A 42 4.88 11.64 0.86
C TYR A 42 3.70 11.13 1.66
N THR A 43 2.75 12.00 1.95
CA THR A 43 1.46 11.63 2.53
C THR A 43 0.38 11.72 1.46
N PHE A 44 -0.49 10.72 1.40
CA PHE A 44 -1.62 10.70 0.47
C PHE A 44 -2.92 10.76 1.26
N SER A 45 -3.54 11.92 1.28
CA SER A 45 -4.69 12.26 2.11
C SER A 45 -5.99 12.27 1.29
N ARG A 46 -7.12 12.03 1.95
CA ARG A 46 -8.47 12.20 1.38
C ARG A 46 -8.92 13.67 1.30
N ASN A 47 -8.06 14.60 1.64
CA ASN A 47 -8.27 16.02 1.41
C ASN A 47 -8.05 16.35 -0.06
N THR A 48 -9.11 16.66 -0.79
CA THR A 48 -9.07 16.92 -2.25
C THR A 48 -8.35 18.22 -2.62
N GLU A 49 -8.16 19.13 -1.68
CA GLU A 49 -7.37 20.36 -1.90
C GLU A 49 -5.87 20.12 -1.70
N HIS A 50 -5.52 19.18 -0.85
CA HIS A 50 -4.14 18.81 -0.52
C HIS A 50 -3.96 17.28 -0.51
N PRO A 51 -4.19 16.61 -1.65
CA PRO A 51 -4.20 15.15 -1.66
C PRO A 51 -2.80 14.56 -1.44
N VAL A 52 -1.77 15.08 -2.08
CA VAL A 52 -0.38 14.69 -1.83
C VAL A 52 0.35 15.87 -1.22
N MET A 53 0.95 15.64 -0.06
CA MET A 53 1.87 16.58 0.58
C MET A 53 3.20 15.89 0.85
N VAL A 54 4.29 16.61 0.60
CA VAL A 54 5.66 16.11 0.72
C VAL A 54 6.37 16.89 1.81
N PHE A 55 7.06 16.18 2.67
CA PHE A 55 7.77 16.70 3.82
C PHE A 55 9.22 16.18 3.83
N ASN A 56 10.13 16.95 4.42
CA ASN A 56 11.45 16.43 4.73
C ASN A 56 11.38 15.57 6.03
N ARG A 57 12.48 14.92 6.37
CA ARG A 57 12.57 14.06 7.57
C ARG A 57 12.22 14.78 8.88
N ASP A 58 12.50 16.10 8.95
CA ASP A 58 12.17 16.91 10.14
C ASP A 58 10.70 17.32 10.19
N GLY A 59 9.89 16.95 9.18
CA GLY A 59 8.47 17.26 9.07
C GLY A 59 8.15 18.61 8.45
N ASN A 60 9.14 19.33 7.91
CA ASN A 60 8.88 20.59 7.21
C ASN A 60 8.21 20.30 5.86
N PHE A 61 7.15 21.01 5.56
CA PHE A 61 6.47 20.94 4.28
C PHE A 61 7.38 21.46 3.15
N LEU A 62 7.48 20.70 2.08
CA LEU A 62 8.28 21.03 0.91
C LEU A 62 7.42 21.45 -0.28
N ARG A 63 6.43 20.63 -0.63
CA ARG A 63 5.53 20.83 -1.78
C ARG A 63 4.27 19.98 -1.65
N GLY A 64 3.28 20.26 -2.48
CA GLY A 64 2.07 19.46 -2.64
C GLY A 64 1.60 19.44 -4.08
N PHE A 65 0.88 18.40 -4.48
CA PHE A 65 0.34 18.27 -5.83
C PHE A 65 -0.91 17.39 -5.88
N GLY A 66 -1.52 17.26 -7.07
CA GLY A 66 -2.66 16.38 -7.31
C GLY A 66 -4.03 17.01 -7.05
N THR A 67 -4.11 18.29 -6.67
CA THR A 67 -5.37 19.02 -6.51
C THR A 67 -6.19 18.97 -7.81
N GLY A 68 -7.47 18.60 -7.70
CA GLY A 68 -8.38 18.46 -8.83
C GLY A 68 -8.20 17.17 -9.66
N ILE A 69 -7.25 16.30 -9.30
CA ILE A 69 -7.04 14.99 -9.96
C ILE A 69 -7.76 13.88 -9.20
N PHE A 70 -7.73 13.92 -7.87
CA PHE A 70 -8.21 12.86 -7.01
C PHE A 70 -9.59 13.11 -6.43
N SER A 71 -10.29 12.03 -6.11
CA SER A 71 -11.51 12.05 -5.30
C SER A 71 -11.16 12.06 -3.79
N ASN A 72 -12.19 12.10 -2.94
CA ASN A 72 -12.04 11.92 -1.49
C ASN A 72 -11.85 10.43 -1.09
N ARG A 73 -11.48 9.58 -2.03
CA ARG A 73 -11.24 8.15 -1.83
C ARG A 73 -9.84 7.73 -2.26
N THR A 74 -8.90 8.64 -2.10
CA THR A 74 -7.48 8.31 -2.22
C THR A 74 -7.15 7.09 -1.38
N HIS A 75 -6.23 6.21 -1.86
CA HIS A 75 -5.96 4.96 -1.20
C HIS A 75 -4.45 4.70 -1.05
N GLY A 76 -3.81 3.98 -1.94
CA GLY A 76 -2.40 3.64 -1.85
C GLY A 76 -1.48 4.64 -2.55
N ILE A 77 -0.29 4.84 -2.02
CA ILE A 77 0.80 5.59 -2.64
C ILE A 77 2.08 4.75 -2.62
N LEU A 78 2.81 4.76 -3.73
CA LEU A 78 4.11 4.10 -3.90
C LEU A 78 5.10 5.09 -4.48
N ILE A 79 6.35 5.03 -4.04
CA ILE A 79 7.49 5.59 -4.76
C ILE A 79 8.13 4.45 -5.57
N GLY A 80 8.15 4.61 -6.89
CA GLY A 80 8.79 3.67 -7.81
C GLY A 80 10.31 3.68 -7.71
N PRO A 81 10.99 2.71 -8.35
CA PRO A 81 12.45 2.62 -8.32
C PRO A 81 13.18 3.83 -8.93
N ASP A 82 12.49 4.63 -9.72
CA ASP A 82 12.95 5.85 -10.40
C ASP A 82 12.47 7.14 -9.72
N ASP A 83 12.05 7.05 -8.45
CA ASP A 83 11.44 8.13 -7.66
C ASP A 83 10.14 8.70 -8.27
N THR A 84 9.52 8.02 -9.23
CA THR A 84 8.18 8.38 -9.68
C THR A 84 7.11 7.97 -8.65
N VAL A 85 6.04 8.74 -8.57
CA VAL A 85 5.00 8.58 -7.55
C VAL A 85 3.76 7.94 -8.17
N TYR A 86 3.35 6.79 -7.66
CA TYR A 86 2.13 6.11 -8.08
C TYR A 86 1.05 6.26 -7.03
N CYS A 87 -0.13 6.73 -7.43
CA CYS A 87 -1.25 6.98 -6.53
C CYS A 87 -2.49 6.20 -6.98
N ALA A 88 -3.06 5.42 -6.08
CA ALA A 88 -4.31 4.71 -6.30
C ALA A 88 -5.50 5.50 -5.75
N ASP A 89 -6.53 5.70 -6.57
CA ASP A 89 -7.80 6.28 -6.13
C ASP A 89 -8.93 5.29 -6.40
N ASP A 90 -9.49 4.72 -5.33
CA ASP A 90 -10.54 3.71 -5.41
C ASP A 90 -11.92 4.30 -5.72
N GLY A 91 -12.09 5.60 -5.61
CA GLY A 91 -13.33 6.31 -5.92
C GLY A 91 -13.51 6.59 -7.41
N ILE A 92 -12.42 6.93 -8.09
CA ILE A 92 -12.41 7.19 -9.54
C ILE A 92 -11.78 6.06 -10.36
N HIS A 93 -11.40 4.96 -9.71
CA HIS A 93 -10.93 3.71 -10.34
C HIS A 93 -9.66 3.88 -11.18
N THR A 94 -8.66 4.60 -10.67
CA THR A 94 -7.43 4.91 -11.40
C THR A 94 -6.18 4.65 -10.59
N ILE A 95 -5.09 4.38 -11.30
CA ILE A 95 -3.72 4.54 -10.83
C ILE A 95 -3.10 5.68 -11.65
N THR A 96 -2.55 6.68 -10.97
CA THR A 96 -1.86 7.81 -11.60
C THR A 96 -0.38 7.78 -11.28
N LYS A 97 0.47 8.09 -12.26
CA LYS A 97 1.92 8.21 -12.12
C LYS A 97 2.33 9.67 -12.27
N PHE A 98 3.16 10.16 -11.37
CA PHE A 98 3.72 11.51 -11.38
C PHE A 98 5.24 11.49 -11.34
N THR A 99 5.86 12.58 -11.77
CA THR A 99 7.24 12.87 -11.39
C THR A 99 7.31 13.12 -9.88
N ARG A 100 8.49 13.11 -9.34
CA ARG A 100 8.78 13.48 -7.95
C ARG A 100 8.28 14.89 -7.60
N GLU A 101 8.30 15.81 -8.56
CA GLU A 101 7.85 17.20 -8.42
C GLU A 101 6.34 17.36 -8.57
N GLY A 102 5.59 16.29 -8.96
CA GLY A 102 4.14 16.27 -9.07
C GLY A 102 3.60 16.57 -10.48
N GLU A 103 4.42 16.45 -11.53
CA GLU A 103 3.95 16.49 -12.90
C GLU A 103 3.30 15.15 -13.26
N LEU A 104 2.06 15.18 -13.78
CA LEU A 104 1.32 13.97 -14.19
C LEU A 104 1.95 13.37 -15.45
N LEU A 105 2.41 12.13 -15.34
CA LEU A 105 3.03 11.37 -16.42
C LEU A 105 2.07 10.39 -17.11
N MET A 106 1.24 9.69 -16.32
CA MET A 106 0.38 8.62 -16.83
C MET A 106 -0.85 8.41 -15.94
N THR A 107 -1.95 7.97 -16.55
CA THR A 107 -3.13 7.46 -15.84
C THR A 107 -3.52 6.11 -16.41
N ILE A 108 -3.58 5.08 -15.57
CA ILE A 108 -4.13 3.76 -15.91
C ILE A 108 -5.55 3.70 -15.37
N GLY A 109 -6.49 3.22 -16.19
CA GLY A 109 -7.92 3.31 -15.93
C GLY A 109 -8.55 4.57 -16.52
N THR A 110 -9.86 4.69 -16.45
CA THR A 110 -10.61 5.88 -16.91
C THR A 110 -11.32 6.52 -15.73
N PRO A 111 -11.01 7.77 -15.39
CA PRO A 111 -11.61 8.43 -14.22
C PRO A 111 -13.14 8.33 -14.20
N GLY A 112 -13.69 7.83 -13.09
CA GLY A 112 -15.12 7.65 -12.87
C GLY A 112 -15.77 6.47 -13.63
N LYS A 113 -14.98 5.63 -14.32
CA LYS A 113 -15.49 4.43 -15.01
C LYS A 113 -14.91 3.18 -14.37
N SER A 114 -15.77 2.41 -13.70
CA SER A 114 -15.42 1.08 -13.18
C SER A 114 -15.77 -0.01 -14.17
N SER A 115 -15.08 -1.15 -14.08
CA SER A 115 -15.59 -2.41 -14.63
C SER A 115 -16.82 -2.87 -13.84
N GLU A 116 -17.55 -3.85 -14.39
CA GLU A 116 -18.47 -4.65 -13.58
C GLU A 116 -17.69 -5.40 -12.50
N ILE A 117 -18.32 -5.62 -11.34
CA ILE A 117 -17.73 -6.40 -10.24
C ILE A 117 -17.34 -7.79 -10.75
N TRP A 118 -16.10 -8.23 -10.41
CA TRP A 118 -15.50 -9.53 -10.79
C TRP A 118 -15.17 -9.69 -12.29
N LYS A 119 -15.26 -8.63 -13.10
CA LYS A 119 -14.97 -8.72 -14.54
C LYS A 119 -13.51 -8.42 -14.93
N GLY A 120 -12.79 -7.72 -14.09
CA GLY A 120 -11.35 -7.59 -14.23
C GLY A 120 -10.85 -6.36 -14.94
N GLU A 121 -11.37 -5.87 -16.05
CA GLU A 121 -10.82 -4.71 -16.76
C GLU A 121 -11.85 -3.66 -17.14
N PRO A 122 -11.50 -2.39 -17.03
CA PRO A 122 -10.42 -1.81 -16.24
C PRO A 122 -10.62 -2.07 -14.75
N PHE A 123 -10.26 -1.20 -13.84
CA PHE A 123 -10.40 -1.41 -12.41
C PHE A 123 -11.84 -1.31 -11.90
N ASN A 124 -12.08 -1.98 -10.77
CA ASN A 124 -13.20 -1.68 -9.88
C ASN A 124 -12.69 -1.48 -8.46
N ARG A 125 -12.26 -0.24 -8.16
CA ARG A 125 -11.72 0.20 -6.89
C ARG A 125 -10.32 -0.39 -6.57
N PRO A 126 -9.30 -0.01 -7.37
CA PRO A 126 -7.91 -0.42 -7.12
C PRO A 126 -7.40 0.15 -5.81
N THR A 127 -6.55 -0.61 -5.11
CA THR A 127 -6.14 -0.27 -3.76
C THR A 127 -4.67 0.16 -3.66
N HIS A 128 -3.77 -0.46 -4.41
CA HIS A 128 -2.34 -0.14 -4.38
C HIS A 128 -1.65 -0.56 -5.67
N ALA A 129 -0.43 -0.05 -5.88
CA ALA A 129 0.45 -0.43 -6.96
C ALA A 129 1.85 -0.81 -6.44
N ALA A 130 2.56 -1.66 -7.17
CA ALA A 130 3.97 -1.97 -6.97
C ALA A 130 4.67 -2.05 -8.33
N VAL A 131 5.98 -1.82 -8.37
CA VAL A 131 6.76 -1.78 -9.61
C VAL A 131 7.97 -2.70 -9.49
N SER A 132 8.17 -3.58 -10.49
CA SER A 132 9.38 -4.38 -10.58
C SER A 132 10.59 -3.49 -10.88
N LYS A 133 11.64 -3.62 -10.07
CA LYS A 133 12.91 -2.94 -10.33
C LYS A 133 13.62 -3.46 -11.58
N LYS A 134 13.35 -4.72 -11.98
CA LYS A 134 14.04 -5.37 -13.11
C LYS A 134 13.37 -5.08 -14.44
N SER A 135 12.03 -5.16 -14.52
CA SER A 135 11.29 -5.00 -15.78
C SER A 135 10.60 -3.64 -15.91
N GLY A 136 10.34 -2.95 -14.81
CA GLY A 136 9.48 -1.77 -14.78
C GLY A 136 7.99 -2.11 -14.81
N ASP A 137 7.61 -3.39 -14.87
CA ASP A 137 6.21 -3.81 -14.87
C ASP A 137 5.50 -3.34 -13.60
N ILE A 138 4.26 -2.91 -13.78
CA ILE A 138 3.41 -2.36 -12.73
C ILE A 138 2.39 -3.43 -12.33
N PHE A 139 2.36 -3.76 -11.04
CA PHE A 139 1.40 -4.69 -10.44
C PHE A 139 0.41 -3.91 -9.58
N ILE A 140 -0.89 -4.17 -9.77
CA ILE A 140 -1.96 -3.39 -9.15
C ILE A 140 -2.94 -4.33 -8.46
N THR A 141 -3.17 -4.13 -7.16
CA THR A 141 -4.27 -4.79 -6.46
C THR A 141 -5.58 -4.07 -6.75
N ASP A 142 -6.57 -4.80 -7.26
CA ASP A 142 -7.93 -4.34 -7.50
C ASP A 142 -8.88 -5.07 -6.54
N GLY A 143 -8.72 -4.76 -5.24
CA GLY A 143 -9.21 -5.59 -4.15
C GLY A 143 -10.65 -5.35 -3.76
N TYR A 144 -11.20 -4.14 -3.95
CA TYR A 144 -12.54 -3.84 -3.45
C TYR A 144 -13.67 -4.32 -4.36
N GLY A 145 -13.42 -4.43 -5.66
CA GLY A 145 -14.48 -4.84 -6.60
C GLY A 145 -14.13 -6.07 -7.45
N ASN A 146 -12.86 -6.35 -7.70
CA ASN A 146 -12.46 -7.40 -8.65
C ASN A 146 -11.72 -8.59 -8.05
N PHE A 147 -11.15 -8.48 -6.84
CA PHE A 147 -10.44 -9.58 -6.16
C PHE A 147 -9.25 -10.11 -6.99
N ARG A 148 -8.49 -9.19 -7.59
CA ARG A 148 -7.45 -9.49 -8.57
C ARG A 148 -6.17 -8.70 -8.35
N VAL A 149 -5.12 -9.21 -8.97
CA VAL A 149 -3.91 -8.45 -9.28
C VAL A 149 -3.85 -8.28 -10.80
N HIS A 150 -3.59 -7.07 -11.26
CA HIS A 150 -3.35 -6.74 -12.65
C HIS A 150 -1.87 -6.47 -12.87
N LYS A 151 -1.35 -6.89 -14.02
CA LYS A 151 0.00 -6.59 -14.50
C LYS A 151 -0.08 -5.71 -15.74
N TYR A 152 0.65 -4.59 -15.70
CA TYR A 152 0.81 -3.65 -16.81
C TYR A 152 2.30 -3.48 -17.13
N SER A 153 2.62 -3.08 -18.37
CA SER A 153 3.98 -2.68 -18.72
C SER A 153 4.37 -1.35 -18.05
N ALA A 154 5.64 -0.98 -18.12
CA ALA A 154 6.14 0.31 -17.65
C ALA A 154 5.44 1.52 -18.30
N GLU A 155 4.92 1.34 -19.54
CA GLU A 155 4.20 2.33 -20.33
C GLU A 155 2.69 2.34 -20.03
N GLY A 156 2.21 1.45 -19.14
CA GLY A 156 0.80 1.35 -18.76
C GLY A 156 -0.07 0.51 -19.71
N GLU A 157 0.56 -0.34 -20.52
CA GLU A 157 -0.17 -1.27 -21.38
C GLU A 157 -0.53 -2.54 -20.59
N TYR A 158 -1.80 -2.96 -20.66
CA TYR A 158 -2.26 -4.17 -19.98
C TYR A 158 -1.56 -5.43 -20.50
N ILE A 159 -1.08 -6.26 -19.61
CA ILE A 159 -0.45 -7.53 -19.93
C ILE A 159 -1.35 -8.70 -19.56
N LYS A 160 -1.74 -8.81 -18.29
CA LYS A 160 -2.57 -9.90 -17.76
C LYS A 160 -3.13 -9.57 -16.38
N SER A 161 -4.01 -10.42 -15.89
CA SER A 161 -4.43 -10.42 -14.48
C SER A 161 -4.58 -11.84 -13.97
N TRP A 162 -4.55 -11.98 -12.64
CA TRP A 162 -4.82 -13.24 -11.93
C TRP A 162 -5.59 -13.00 -10.66
N GLY A 163 -6.12 -14.07 -10.09
CA GLY A 163 -6.96 -14.05 -8.91
C GLY A 163 -8.45 -14.04 -9.26
N GLU A 164 -9.21 -14.56 -8.33
CA GLU A 164 -10.68 -14.62 -8.33
C GLU A 164 -11.16 -14.67 -6.87
N PRO A 165 -12.43 -14.41 -6.58
CA PRO A 165 -12.97 -14.55 -5.23
C PRO A 165 -12.83 -15.97 -4.69
N GLY A 166 -12.23 -16.14 -3.50
CA GLY A 166 -12.10 -17.44 -2.85
C GLY A 166 -11.00 -17.47 -1.79
N ILE A 167 -10.78 -18.66 -1.21
CA ILE A 167 -9.85 -18.89 -0.10
C ILE A 167 -8.67 -19.82 -0.46
N GLU A 168 -8.72 -20.46 -1.61
CA GLU A 168 -7.62 -21.30 -2.06
C GLU A 168 -6.39 -20.46 -2.44
N PRO A 169 -5.17 -21.03 -2.47
CA PRO A 169 -4.00 -20.34 -3.00
C PRO A 169 -4.25 -19.80 -4.41
N GLY A 170 -3.90 -18.52 -4.63
CA GLY A 170 -4.17 -17.82 -5.89
C GLY A 170 -5.56 -17.16 -5.98
N GLN A 171 -6.48 -17.49 -5.10
CA GLN A 171 -7.75 -16.77 -4.92
C GLN A 171 -7.62 -15.70 -3.85
N PHE A 172 -8.53 -14.73 -3.79
CA PHE A 172 -8.50 -13.64 -2.83
C PHE A 172 -9.84 -13.38 -2.19
N LEU A 173 -9.82 -12.99 -0.91
CA LEU A 173 -10.96 -12.34 -0.27
C LEU A 173 -10.85 -10.81 -0.36
N ARG A 174 -9.63 -10.25 -0.25
CA ARG A 174 -9.40 -8.82 -0.51
C ARG A 174 -7.90 -8.51 -0.67
N PRO A 175 -7.35 -8.56 -1.88
CA PRO A 175 -5.98 -8.13 -2.14
C PRO A 175 -5.92 -6.61 -1.93
N HIS A 176 -5.30 -6.19 -0.81
CA HIS A 176 -5.41 -4.82 -0.34
C HIS A 176 -4.16 -3.99 -0.56
N ASN A 177 -3.00 -4.61 -0.41
CA ASN A 177 -1.70 -3.97 -0.64
C ASN A 177 -0.76 -4.94 -1.34
N ILE A 178 0.27 -4.41 -1.99
CA ILE A 178 1.17 -5.18 -2.84
C ILE A 178 2.58 -4.56 -2.81
N ALA A 179 3.60 -5.40 -2.83
CA ALA A 179 4.98 -5.00 -3.07
C ALA A 179 5.66 -5.99 -4.02
N VAL A 180 6.75 -5.56 -4.64
CA VAL A 180 7.64 -6.42 -5.43
C VAL A 180 9.03 -6.32 -4.82
N ASP A 181 9.62 -7.47 -4.48
CA ASP A 181 10.95 -7.50 -3.90
C ASP A 181 12.07 -7.55 -4.95
N ASP A 182 13.32 -7.58 -4.49
CA ASP A 182 14.50 -7.59 -5.36
C ASP A 182 14.67 -8.89 -6.16
N ASP A 183 13.97 -9.96 -5.74
CA ASP A 183 13.90 -11.23 -6.48
C ASP A 183 12.74 -11.29 -7.48
N ASP A 184 11.99 -10.18 -7.65
CA ASP A 184 10.77 -10.08 -8.47
C ASP A 184 9.61 -10.95 -7.95
N ARG A 185 9.58 -11.23 -6.65
CA ARG A 185 8.40 -11.85 -6.06
C ARG A 185 7.34 -10.79 -5.78
N VAL A 186 6.12 -11.07 -6.17
CA VAL A 186 4.95 -10.22 -5.97
C VAL A 186 4.27 -10.62 -4.67
N ILE A 187 4.34 -9.77 -3.65
CA ILE A 187 3.88 -10.03 -2.29
C ILE A 187 2.56 -9.28 -2.08
N VAL A 188 1.48 -10.00 -1.82
CA VAL A 188 0.12 -9.45 -1.76
C VAL A 188 -0.50 -9.68 -0.39
N ALA A 189 -0.92 -8.61 0.26
CA ALA A 189 -1.71 -8.65 1.49
C ALA A 189 -3.18 -8.98 1.17
N ASP A 190 -3.61 -10.20 1.46
CA ASP A 190 -5.01 -10.65 1.31
C ASP A 190 -5.75 -10.46 2.65
N ARG A 191 -6.22 -9.22 2.86
CA ARG A 191 -6.63 -8.67 4.17
C ARG A 191 -7.66 -9.51 4.89
N GLU A 192 -8.81 -9.75 4.27
CA GLU A 192 -9.92 -10.48 4.87
C GLU A 192 -9.67 -12.00 4.92
N ALA A 193 -8.67 -12.50 4.21
CA ALA A 193 -8.22 -13.88 4.34
C ALA A 193 -7.16 -14.07 5.42
N HIS A 194 -6.73 -13.00 6.12
CA HIS A 194 -5.73 -13.02 7.18
C HIS A 194 -4.41 -13.68 6.76
N ARG A 195 -3.96 -13.40 5.54
CA ARG A 195 -2.75 -13.98 4.95
C ARG A 195 -2.03 -13.02 4.02
N VAL A 196 -0.78 -13.34 3.75
CA VAL A 196 -0.04 -12.78 2.63
C VAL A 196 0.23 -13.90 1.63
N GLN A 197 0.05 -13.64 0.35
CA GLN A 197 0.39 -14.56 -0.71
C GLN A 197 1.57 -14.03 -1.51
N VAL A 198 2.49 -14.91 -1.86
CA VAL A 198 3.69 -14.60 -2.65
C VAL A 198 3.57 -15.27 -4.01
N PHE A 199 3.77 -14.50 -5.07
CA PHE A 199 3.67 -14.96 -6.45
C PHE A 199 4.97 -14.68 -7.21
N ASP A 200 5.17 -15.39 -8.31
CA ASP A 200 6.07 -14.91 -9.35
C ASP A 200 5.41 -13.81 -10.18
N THR A 201 6.17 -13.22 -11.11
CA THR A 201 5.66 -12.14 -11.99
C THR A 201 4.63 -12.60 -13.00
N ASP A 202 4.41 -13.91 -13.11
CA ASP A 202 3.38 -14.52 -13.94
C ASP A 202 2.08 -14.86 -13.19
N GLY A 203 2.08 -14.64 -11.87
CA GLY A 203 0.93 -14.88 -11.01
C GLY A 203 0.81 -16.32 -10.50
N ASN A 204 1.87 -17.13 -10.63
CA ASN A 204 1.91 -18.45 -10.00
C ASN A 204 2.25 -18.30 -8.51
N VAL A 205 1.51 -19.01 -7.65
CA VAL A 205 1.74 -18.98 -6.20
C VAL A 205 3.07 -19.64 -5.86
N ILE A 206 3.93 -18.93 -5.14
CA ILE A 206 5.19 -19.39 -4.60
C ILE A 206 5.02 -19.83 -3.15
N ASP A 207 4.32 -18.99 -2.34
CA ASP A 207 4.17 -19.22 -0.90
C ASP A 207 2.92 -18.55 -0.35
N VAL A 208 2.48 -18.98 0.85
CA VAL A 208 1.34 -18.40 1.58
C VAL A 208 1.68 -18.31 3.07
N TRP A 209 1.67 -17.07 3.60
CA TRP A 209 1.95 -16.80 5.03
C TRP A 209 0.65 -16.54 5.78
N ASN A 210 0.31 -17.41 6.74
CA ASN A 210 -1.01 -17.42 7.40
C ASN A 210 -0.98 -16.89 8.86
N ASN A 211 0.16 -16.42 9.36
CA ASN A 211 0.31 -15.97 10.75
C ASN A 211 0.25 -14.44 10.91
N ILE A 212 -0.54 -13.78 10.07
CA ILE A 212 -0.68 -12.33 10.01
C ILE A 212 -2.16 -11.98 10.11
N PHE A 213 -2.51 -11.09 11.04
CA PHE A 213 -3.90 -10.72 11.28
C PHE A 213 -4.28 -9.50 10.44
N MET A 214 -5.30 -9.61 9.57
CA MET A 214 -5.82 -8.52 8.72
C MET A 214 -4.72 -7.62 8.12
N PRO A 215 -3.78 -8.16 7.31
CA PRO A 215 -2.71 -7.37 6.73
C PRO A 215 -3.28 -6.27 5.83
N ASN A 216 -3.04 -5.01 6.17
CA ASN A 216 -3.65 -3.88 5.49
C ASN A 216 -2.66 -3.10 4.62
N GLY A 217 -1.57 -2.62 5.22
CA GLY A 217 -0.46 -1.98 4.53
C GLY A 217 0.75 -2.91 4.49
N LEU A 218 1.54 -2.84 3.43
CA LEU A 218 2.73 -3.67 3.24
C LEU A 218 3.82 -2.84 2.56
N THR A 219 5.03 -2.89 3.10
CA THR A 219 6.21 -2.28 2.47
C THR A 219 7.45 -3.13 2.75
N ILE A 220 8.45 -3.02 1.88
CA ILE A 220 9.76 -3.65 2.05
C ILE A 220 10.72 -2.61 2.58
N GLY A 221 11.29 -2.88 3.73
CA GLY A 221 12.28 -2.01 4.35
C GLY A 221 13.66 -2.08 3.68
N PRO A 222 14.56 -1.14 3.99
CA PRO A 222 15.93 -1.15 3.45
C PRO A 222 16.75 -2.35 3.94
N ASP A 223 16.30 -3.03 4.98
CA ASP A 223 16.86 -4.27 5.52
C ASP A 223 16.36 -5.54 4.78
N GLY A 224 15.51 -5.37 3.76
CA GLY A 224 14.88 -6.45 2.99
C GLY A 224 13.71 -7.13 3.71
N ASN A 225 13.40 -6.75 4.95
CA ASN A 225 12.25 -7.29 5.68
C ASN A 225 10.95 -6.64 5.22
N ILE A 226 9.85 -7.39 5.37
CA ILE A 226 8.51 -6.96 5.01
C ILE A 226 7.82 -6.42 6.28
N TYR A 227 7.40 -5.16 6.23
CA TYR A 227 6.68 -4.48 7.29
C TYR A 227 5.20 -4.47 6.94
N ILE A 228 4.36 -5.06 7.80
CA ILE A 228 2.94 -5.27 7.52
C ILE A 228 2.11 -4.62 8.62
N GLY A 229 1.38 -3.55 8.28
CA GLY A 229 0.40 -2.94 9.16
C GLY A 229 -0.83 -3.85 9.27
N GLU A 230 -1.19 -4.22 10.49
CA GLU A 230 -2.35 -5.04 10.80
C GLU A 230 -3.51 -4.19 11.30
N LEU A 231 -4.70 -4.40 10.75
CA LEU A 231 -5.92 -3.76 11.25
C LEU A 231 -6.45 -4.49 12.50
N PRO A 232 -7.14 -3.77 13.39
CA PRO A 232 -7.96 -4.41 14.40
C PRO A 232 -9.10 -5.20 13.76
N GLY A 233 -9.62 -6.19 14.46
CA GLY A 233 -10.83 -6.91 14.04
C GLY A 233 -12.02 -5.97 13.84
N MET A 234 -12.99 -6.39 13.05
CA MET A 234 -14.24 -5.62 12.87
C MET A 234 -15.06 -5.70 14.17
N THR A 235 -15.09 -4.62 14.92
CA THR A 235 -15.67 -4.51 16.27
C THR A 235 -17.14 -4.93 16.40
N GLN A 236 -17.87 -4.98 15.29
CA GLN A 236 -19.28 -5.42 15.27
C GLN A 236 -19.46 -6.93 15.10
N ALA A 237 -18.49 -7.61 14.49
CA ALA A 237 -18.57 -9.03 14.20
C ALA A 237 -17.55 -9.84 15.00
N ASP A 238 -16.43 -9.22 15.35
CA ASP A 238 -15.33 -9.88 16.04
C ASP A 238 -14.58 -8.84 16.89
N PRO A 239 -14.77 -8.81 18.20
CA PRO A 239 -13.99 -7.93 19.06
C PRO A 239 -12.50 -8.28 18.90
N THR A 240 -11.67 -7.28 18.71
CA THR A 240 -10.23 -7.46 18.50
C THR A 240 -9.65 -8.34 19.60
N PRO A 241 -9.10 -9.52 19.27
CA PRO A 241 -8.46 -10.35 20.29
C PRO A 241 -7.26 -9.61 20.88
N PRO A 242 -6.96 -9.77 22.16
CA PRO A 242 -5.76 -9.21 22.75
C PRO A 242 -4.52 -9.60 21.95
N ASN A 243 -3.62 -8.66 21.71
CA ASN A 243 -2.38 -8.82 20.93
C ASN A 243 -2.53 -9.07 19.42
N HIS A 244 -3.69 -8.79 18.85
CA HIS A 244 -3.93 -8.82 17.39
C HIS A 244 -4.38 -7.45 16.90
N GLY A 245 -3.92 -7.09 15.70
CA GLY A 245 -4.17 -5.76 15.12
C GLY A 245 -3.43 -4.63 15.83
N HIS A 246 -3.64 -3.39 15.42
CA HIS A 246 -3.01 -2.19 15.97
C HIS A 246 -1.46 -2.26 16.04
N ASN A 247 -0.83 -3.06 15.20
CA ASN A 247 0.61 -3.24 15.18
C ASN A 247 1.15 -3.35 13.75
N ILE A 248 2.47 -3.25 13.64
CA ILE A 248 3.19 -3.56 12.42
C ILE A 248 3.99 -4.84 12.69
N SER A 249 3.66 -5.92 11.99
CA SER A 249 4.46 -7.15 12.00
C SER A 249 5.65 -7.01 11.07
N ILE A 250 6.81 -7.51 11.51
CA ILE A 250 8.05 -7.54 10.74
C ILE A 250 8.32 -8.98 10.37
N ILE A 251 8.34 -9.25 9.06
CA ILE A 251 8.43 -10.58 8.47
C ILE A 251 9.70 -10.65 7.62
N SER A 252 10.44 -11.75 7.72
CA SER A 252 11.59 -12.01 6.84
C SER A 252 11.13 -12.27 5.40
N PRO A 253 12.03 -12.19 4.40
CA PRO A 253 11.72 -12.58 3.02
C PRO A 253 11.27 -14.05 2.87
N SER A 254 11.50 -14.90 3.85
CA SER A 254 11.03 -16.29 3.90
C SER A 254 9.71 -16.49 4.66
N GLY A 255 9.04 -15.42 5.10
CA GLY A 255 7.75 -15.52 5.81
C GLY A 255 7.87 -15.74 7.31
N GLU A 256 9.07 -15.70 7.90
CA GLU A 256 9.27 -15.85 9.35
C GLU A 256 8.97 -14.53 10.07
N LYS A 257 8.18 -14.58 11.15
CA LYS A 257 7.91 -13.42 12.00
C LYS A 257 9.12 -13.09 12.87
N LEU A 258 9.75 -11.94 12.63
CA LEU A 258 10.94 -11.47 13.33
C LEU A 258 10.62 -10.60 14.54
N GLY A 259 9.53 -9.84 14.48
CA GLY A 259 9.15 -8.91 15.52
C GLY A 259 7.88 -8.15 15.20
N ARG A 260 7.56 -7.19 16.05
CA ARG A 260 6.45 -6.27 15.80
C ARG A 260 6.72 -4.89 16.41
N ILE A 261 6.10 -3.88 15.85
CA ILE A 261 6.03 -2.51 16.35
C ILE A 261 4.58 -2.29 16.79
N GLY A 262 4.36 -1.93 18.03
CA GLY A 262 3.06 -1.68 18.65
C GLY A 262 3.22 -1.44 20.13
N HIS A 263 2.14 -1.09 20.82
CA HIS A 263 2.19 -0.92 22.25
C HIS A 263 2.32 -2.31 22.93
N PRO A 264 3.20 -2.49 23.92
CA PRO A 264 3.42 -3.80 24.54
C PRO A 264 2.22 -4.32 25.35
N GLU A 265 1.24 -3.47 25.64
CA GLU A 265 0.04 -3.80 26.44
C GLU A 265 -1.27 -3.84 25.60
N GLU A 266 -1.18 -3.66 24.28
CA GLU A 266 -2.31 -3.72 23.34
C GLU A 266 -2.29 -4.95 22.46
#